data_f63a08c0cfda45634653462e1b4a0ddb
#
_entry.id   f63a08c0cfda45634653462e1b4a0ddb
#
_cell.length_a   1.000
_cell.length_b   1.000
_cell.length_c   1.000
_cell.angle_alpha   90.00
_cell.angle_beta   90.00
_cell.angle_gamma   90.00
#
_symmetry.space_group_name_H-M   'P 1'
#
loop_
_entity.id
_entity.type
_entity.pdbx_description
1 polymer ?
#
loop_
_entity_poly.entity_id
_entity_poly.type
_entity_poly.pdbx_seq_one_letter_code
_entity_poly.pdbx_strand_id
1 'polypeptide(L)'
;MNFENLKATLDRYVGIHYPGIDMCVHHKGKEVFRYQTGYSNHETKTPVDPNAIYHVFSCTKPGTCTAALQLLEKGYYRLIDPVYEYIPEYKDVVVRVQKANGDVKYEKPKSPITVGQLFSMTSGIDYKFNVECIDEVRENTNGKMPTLEVVKAIAKKPLNFHPGERWLYGLSHDVLGGLIEVWSGMKFGDYMQKYVYEPCGMTETSLKINDEKRARLQDMCRVSKGTFSYVPNECEYTFGEDCEYESGGGGVISSVSDYIKFVDALTNGGVSPLTGERILTQRTIDIMRTNNLTEVQLKEDYTKKWPSGYGYGLGVRTLMTNEKGLLEPVGTFGWAGAAGCYLSADPKEQISVFYARSIRPCNNSILPTMVMNTVYSELYK
;
A
#
# COMPACT_ATOMS: atom_id res chain seq x y z
N MET A 1 -21.87 -17.00 -14.13
CA MET A 1 -20.63 -16.46 -14.72
C MET A 1 -19.56 -17.50 -14.59
N ASN A 2 -18.73 -17.69 -15.59
CA ASN A 2 -17.83 -18.85 -15.67
C ASN A 2 -16.35 -18.46 -15.57
N PHE A 3 -16.00 -17.18 -15.88
CA PHE A 3 -14.63 -16.61 -15.77
C PHE A 3 -13.51 -17.45 -16.44
N GLU A 4 -13.82 -18.20 -17.51
CA GLU A 4 -12.84 -19.08 -18.17
C GLU A 4 -11.68 -18.31 -18.79
N ASN A 5 -11.94 -17.13 -19.37
CA ASN A 5 -10.86 -16.30 -19.92
C ASN A 5 -9.97 -15.74 -18.82
N LEU A 6 -10.53 -15.44 -17.64
CA LEU A 6 -9.74 -14.96 -16.50
C LEU A 6 -8.84 -16.08 -15.98
N LYS A 7 -9.37 -17.31 -15.81
CA LYS A 7 -8.55 -18.48 -15.43
C LYS A 7 -7.43 -18.71 -16.43
N ALA A 8 -7.77 -18.76 -17.74
CA ALA A 8 -6.79 -18.96 -18.80
C ALA A 8 -5.72 -17.82 -18.82
N THR A 9 -6.12 -16.58 -18.49
CA THR A 9 -5.19 -15.46 -18.38
C THR A 9 -4.23 -15.66 -17.19
N LEU A 10 -4.72 -16.09 -16.04
CA LEU A 10 -3.89 -16.37 -14.89
C LEU A 10 -2.95 -17.56 -15.13
N ASP A 11 -3.46 -18.67 -15.65
CA ASP A 11 -2.67 -19.89 -15.91
C ASP A 11 -1.52 -19.67 -16.90
N ARG A 12 -1.75 -18.83 -17.92
CA ARG A 12 -0.74 -18.53 -18.96
C ARG A 12 0.57 -18.00 -18.41
N TYR A 13 0.55 -17.31 -17.27
CA TYR A 13 1.73 -16.65 -16.70
C TYR A 13 2.37 -17.38 -15.54
N VAL A 14 1.77 -18.50 -15.08
CA VAL A 14 2.40 -19.38 -14.09
C VAL A 14 3.69 -19.96 -14.64
N GLY A 15 4.76 -19.93 -13.85
CA GLY A 15 6.09 -20.39 -14.24
C GLY A 15 6.85 -19.47 -15.20
N ILE A 16 6.20 -18.40 -15.72
CA ILE A 16 6.80 -17.39 -16.61
C ILE A 16 7.05 -16.09 -15.85
N HIS A 17 5.99 -15.53 -15.26
CA HIS A 17 6.02 -14.23 -14.56
C HIS A 17 5.84 -14.37 -13.05
N TYR A 18 5.33 -15.48 -12.57
CA TYR A 18 5.17 -15.79 -11.15
C TYR A 18 5.04 -17.32 -10.95
N PRO A 19 5.40 -17.82 -9.75
CA PRO A 19 5.26 -19.24 -9.44
C PRO A 19 3.80 -19.63 -9.24
N GLY A 20 3.01 -18.77 -8.59
CA GLY A 20 1.60 -18.95 -8.31
C GLY A 20 0.94 -17.66 -7.93
N ILE A 21 -0.39 -17.68 -7.93
CA ILE A 21 -1.26 -16.54 -7.62
C ILE A 21 -2.52 -17.04 -6.92
N ASP A 22 -2.99 -16.24 -5.98
CA ASP A 22 -4.30 -16.36 -5.34
C ASP A 22 -5.11 -15.09 -5.63
N MET A 23 -6.33 -15.23 -6.15
CA MET A 23 -7.16 -14.11 -6.60
C MET A 23 -8.60 -14.25 -6.17
N CYS A 24 -9.19 -13.13 -5.79
CA CYS A 24 -10.60 -12.98 -5.47
C CYS A 24 -11.20 -11.77 -6.18
N VAL A 25 -12.43 -11.93 -6.70
CA VAL A 25 -13.26 -10.85 -7.23
C VAL A 25 -14.61 -10.87 -6.55
N HIS A 26 -15.02 -9.73 -6.00
CA HIS A 26 -16.36 -9.52 -5.49
C HIS A 26 -17.14 -8.55 -6.41
N HIS A 27 -18.42 -8.80 -6.57
CA HIS A 27 -19.36 -7.87 -7.20
C HIS A 27 -20.51 -7.61 -6.23
N LYS A 28 -20.72 -6.34 -5.89
CA LYS A 28 -21.73 -5.91 -4.89
C LYS A 28 -21.53 -6.61 -3.53
N GLY A 29 -20.28 -6.71 -3.09
CA GLY A 29 -19.91 -7.32 -1.81
C GLY A 29 -20.07 -8.84 -1.74
N LYS A 30 -20.23 -9.53 -2.88
CA LYS A 30 -20.35 -10.99 -2.95
C LYS A 30 -19.25 -11.57 -3.82
N GLU A 31 -18.65 -12.67 -3.35
CA GLU A 31 -17.69 -13.42 -4.14
C GLU A 31 -18.34 -13.93 -5.44
N VAL A 32 -17.76 -13.56 -6.58
CA VAL A 32 -18.17 -14.04 -7.90
C VAL A 32 -17.05 -14.85 -8.58
N PHE A 33 -15.82 -14.70 -8.08
CA PHE A 33 -14.66 -15.45 -8.57
C PHE A 33 -13.65 -15.64 -7.44
N ARG A 34 -13.19 -16.89 -7.27
CA ARG A 34 -12.08 -17.27 -6.41
C ARG A 34 -11.23 -18.29 -7.14
N TYR A 35 -9.92 -18.04 -7.28
CA TYR A 35 -9.05 -18.93 -8.04
C TYR A 35 -7.62 -18.89 -7.53
N GLN A 36 -7.05 -20.07 -7.34
CA GLN A 36 -5.63 -20.30 -7.08
C GLN A 36 -5.06 -21.08 -8.23
N THR A 37 -3.89 -20.69 -8.72
CA THR A 37 -3.17 -21.43 -9.73
C THR A 37 -1.66 -21.36 -9.52
N GLY A 38 -0.95 -22.37 -9.98
CA GLY A 38 0.49 -22.52 -9.80
C GLY A 38 0.88 -23.01 -8.41
N TYR A 39 2.06 -22.59 -7.97
CA TYR A 39 2.73 -23.16 -6.81
C TYR A 39 3.13 -22.08 -5.81
N SER A 40 2.99 -22.39 -4.54
CA SER A 40 3.62 -21.64 -3.45
C SER A 40 5.14 -21.79 -3.51
N ASN A 41 5.59 -22.98 -3.83
CA ASN A 41 6.99 -23.29 -4.13
C ASN A 41 7.07 -24.13 -5.40
N HIS A 42 7.69 -23.58 -6.45
CA HIS A 42 7.78 -24.22 -7.76
C HIS A 42 8.75 -25.42 -7.78
N GLU A 43 9.78 -25.41 -6.90
CA GLU A 43 10.76 -26.50 -6.82
C GLU A 43 10.13 -27.77 -6.23
N THR A 44 9.36 -27.62 -5.16
CA THR A 44 8.66 -28.73 -4.51
C THR A 44 7.28 -29.02 -5.11
N LYS A 45 6.82 -28.17 -6.04
CA LYS A 45 5.47 -28.19 -6.63
C LYS A 45 4.34 -28.15 -5.58
N THR A 46 4.61 -27.49 -4.46
CA THR A 46 3.57 -27.26 -3.44
C THR A 46 2.52 -26.29 -3.99
N PRO A 47 1.24 -26.67 -4.09
CA PRO A 47 0.20 -25.80 -4.63
C PRO A 47 0.04 -24.51 -3.80
N VAL A 48 -0.53 -23.47 -4.40
CA VAL A 48 -0.97 -22.27 -3.66
C VAL A 48 -2.07 -22.66 -2.68
N ASP A 49 -1.88 -22.36 -1.40
CA ASP A 49 -2.88 -22.59 -0.35
C ASP A 49 -3.90 -21.43 -0.34
N PRO A 50 -5.23 -21.69 -0.43
CA PRO A 50 -6.26 -20.65 -0.32
C PRO A 50 -6.29 -19.94 1.04
N ASN A 51 -5.66 -20.53 2.07
CA ASN A 51 -5.53 -19.95 3.42
C ASN A 51 -4.15 -19.32 3.66
N ALA A 52 -3.31 -19.20 2.64
CA ALA A 52 -1.99 -18.60 2.78
C ALA A 52 -2.06 -17.16 3.26
N ILE A 53 -1.10 -16.80 4.10
CA ILE A 53 -0.86 -15.41 4.53
C ILE A 53 0.22 -14.81 3.62
N TYR A 54 0.01 -13.58 3.22
CA TYR A 54 0.92 -12.84 2.35
C TYR A 54 1.39 -11.56 3.02
N HIS A 55 2.64 -11.18 2.78
CA HIS A 55 3.04 -9.80 2.94
C HIS A 55 2.36 -8.95 1.86
N VAL A 56 1.41 -8.10 2.25
CA VAL A 56 0.73 -7.25 1.27
C VAL A 56 1.54 -6.03 0.88
N PHE A 57 2.65 -5.78 1.57
CA PHE A 57 3.57 -4.66 1.32
C PHE A 57 2.81 -3.34 1.14
N SER A 58 3.04 -2.64 0.03
CA SER A 58 2.45 -1.33 -0.20
C SER A 58 0.93 -1.30 -0.34
N CYS A 59 0.25 -2.45 -0.44
CA CYS A 59 -1.19 -2.50 -0.21
C CYS A 59 -1.58 -2.10 1.23
N THR A 60 -0.65 -2.07 2.19
CA THR A 60 -0.83 -1.44 3.51
C THR A 60 -1.28 0.02 3.43
N LYS A 61 -0.76 0.78 2.46
CA LYS A 61 -0.94 2.23 2.36
C LYS A 61 -2.40 2.72 2.32
N PRO A 62 -3.30 2.12 1.54
CA PRO A 62 -4.71 2.50 1.57
C PRO A 62 -5.34 2.34 2.95
N GLY A 63 -4.97 1.28 3.70
CA GLY A 63 -5.42 1.07 5.08
C GLY A 63 -4.91 2.17 6.03
N THR A 64 -3.61 2.48 5.97
CA THR A 64 -3.00 3.57 6.77
C THR A 64 -3.68 4.92 6.47
N CYS A 65 -3.91 5.21 5.18
CA CYS A 65 -4.61 6.43 4.78
C CYS A 65 -6.06 6.44 5.24
N THR A 66 -6.76 5.28 5.21
CA THR A 66 -8.11 5.14 5.79
C THR A 66 -8.11 5.48 7.27
N ALA A 67 -7.20 4.93 8.07
CA ALA A 67 -7.07 5.23 9.49
C ALA A 67 -6.81 6.72 9.76
N ALA A 68 -5.89 7.33 9.01
CA ALA A 68 -5.61 8.75 9.14
C ALA A 68 -6.84 9.60 8.73
N LEU A 69 -7.55 9.23 7.65
CA LEU A 69 -8.76 9.94 7.20
C LEU A 69 -9.92 9.83 8.19
N GLN A 70 -10.03 8.75 8.98
CA GLN A 70 -10.98 8.66 10.11
C GLN A 70 -10.72 9.74 11.16
N LEU A 71 -9.44 10.04 11.40
CA LEU A 71 -9.04 11.09 12.35
C LEU A 71 -9.25 12.49 11.77
N LEU A 72 -9.16 12.66 10.44
CA LEU A 72 -9.60 13.87 9.74
C LEU A 72 -11.12 14.10 9.92
N GLU A 73 -11.94 13.06 9.71
CA GLU A 73 -13.40 13.11 9.91
C GLU A 73 -13.77 13.50 11.36
N LYS A 74 -12.94 13.11 12.33
CA LYS A 74 -13.09 13.47 13.76
C LYS A 74 -12.52 14.84 14.12
N GLY A 75 -11.92 15.55 13.17
CA GLY A 75 -11.39 16.91 13.37
C GLY A 75 -10.07 17.00 14.12
N TYR A 76 -9.27 15.94 14.18
CA TYR A 76 -7.97 15.96 14.86
C TYR A 76 -6.93 16.83 14.15
N TYR A 77 -7.04 17.01 12.85
CA TYR A 77 -6.11 17.79 12.03
C TYR A 77 -6.75 18.25 10.72
N ARG A 78 -6.06 19.13 9.99
CA ARG A 78 -6.40 19.55 8.62
C ARG A 78 -5.28 19.08 7.67
N LEU A 79 -5.60 18.80 6.41
CA LEU A 79 -4.59 18.42 5.40
C LEU A 79 -3.51 19.50 5.19
N ILE A 80 -3.82 20.77 5.48
CA ILE A 80 -2.89 21.90 5.36
C ILE A 80 -2.01 22.09 6.59
N ASP A 81 -2.26 21.40 7.70
CA ASP A 81 -1.48 21.57 8.93
C ASP A 81 -0.04 21.09 8.73
N PRO A 82 0.95 21.86 9.23
CA PRO A 82 2.33 21.43 9.24
C PRO A 82 2.54 20.21 10.13
N VAL A 83 3.30 19.21 9.63
CA VAL A 83 3.60 17.97 10.40
C VAL A 83 4.27 18.29 11.75
N TYR A 84 5.10 19.34 11.82
CA TYR A 84 5.82 19.71 13.03
C TYR A 84 4.90 20.16 14.18
N GLU A 85 3.64 20.48 13.93
CA GLU A 85 2.66 20.79 15.00
C GLU A 85 2.35 19.54 15.84
N TYR A 86 2.51 18.37 15.27
CA TYR A 86 2.24 17.07 15.89
C TYR A 86 3.51 16.30 16.24
N ILE A 87 4.55 16.40 15.40
CA ILE A 87 5.87 15.80 15.59
C ILE A 87 6.92 16.91 15.41
N PRO A 88 7.36 17.56 16.50
CA PRO A 88 8.22 18.76 16.46
C PRO A 88 9.51 18.60 15.69
N GLU A 89 10.06 17.36 15.59
CA GLU A 89 11.28 17.04 14.86
C GLU A 89 11.21 17.42 13.38
N TYR A 90 10.02 17.52 12.80
CA TYR A 90 9.82 17.94 11.40
C TYR A 90 9.97 19.45 11.18
N LYS A 91 10.20 20.26 12.24
CA LYS A 91 10.43 21.70 12.13
C LYS A 91 11.78 22.04 11.50
N ASP A 92 12.78 21.22 11.79
CA ASP A 92 14.17 21.50 11.44
C ASP A 92 14.67 20.64 10.25
N VAL A 93 13.75 20.05 9.47
CA VAL A 93 14.09 19.31 8.26
C VAL A 93 14.82 20.20 7.26
N VAL A 94 15.76 19.61 6.51
CA VAL A 94 16.51 20.28 5.45
C VAL A 94 16.26 19.67 4.09
N VAL A 95 16.45 20.44 3.03
CA VAL A 95 16.35 19.97 1.64
C VAL A 95 17.74 19.82 1.06
N ARG A 96 18.00 18.67 0.44
CA ARG A 96 19.21 18.42 -0.33
C ARG A 96 19.04 18.98 -1.74
N VAL A 97 19.79 20.02 -2.07
CA VAL A 97 19.75 20.67 -3.39
C VAL A 97 21.06 20.41 -4.12
N GLN A 98 20.98 19.87 -5.33
CA GLN A 98 22.13 19.69 -6.21
C GLN A 98 22.29 20.92 -7.09
N LYS A 99 23.46 21.57 -7.05
CA LYS A 99 23.78 22.72 -7.89
C LYS A 99 24.15 22.27 -9.31
N ALA A 100 24.12 23.19 -10.26
CA ALA A 100 24.47 22.92 -11.65
C ALA A 100 25.91 22.39 -11.84
N ASN A 101 26.85 22.78 -10.96
CA ASN A 101 28.22 22.29 -10.94
C ASN A 101 28.43 20.92 -10.28
N GLY A 102 27.31 20.26 -9.84
CA GLY A 102 27.35 18.96 -9.17
C GLY A 102 27.46 19.02 -7.65
N ASP A 103 27.77 20.18 -7.06
CA ASP A 103 27.86 20.35 -5.60
C ASP A 103 26.49 20.13 -4.95
N VAL A 104 26.51 19.62 -3.73
CA VAL A 104 25.32 19.47 -2.88
C VAL A 104 25.36 20.56 -1.81
N LYS A 105 24.22 21.25 -1.63
CA LYS A 105 23.96 22.07 -0.45
C LYS A 105 22.71 21.60 0.27
N TYR A 106 22.66 21.92 1.55
CA TYR A 106 21.47 21.72 2.38
C TYR A 106 20.89 23.08 2.73
N GLU A 107 19.57 23.22 2.59
CA GLU A 107 18.89 24.48 2.87
C GLU A 107 17.55 24.25 3.53
N LYS A 108 16.97 25.28 4.17
CA LYS A 108 15.62 25.18 4.73
C LYS A 108 14.60 24.98 3.63
N PRO A 109 13.53 24.19 3.87
CA PRO A 109 12.44 24.07 2.92
C PRO A 109 11.75 25.44 2.71
N LYS A 110 11.23 25.67 1.50
CA LYS A 110 10.45 26.88 1.16
C LYS A 110 9.13 26.96 1.94
N SER A 111 8.58 25.82 2.31
CA SER A 111 7.39 25.66 3.16
C SER A 111 7.54 24.41 4.02
N PRO A 112 6.87 24.34 5.17
CA PRO A 112 6.86 23.10 5.96
C PRO A 112 6.20 21.96 5.20
N ILE A 113 6.52 20.72 5.60
CA ILE A 113 5.76 19.54 5.15
C ILE A 113 4.37 19.62 5.76
N THR A 114 3.33 19.51 4.94
CA THR A 114 1.94 19.40 5.40
C THR A 114 1.48 17.94 5.49
N VAL A 115 0.46 17.68 6.31
CA VAL A 115 -0.16 16.35 6.42
C VAL A 115 -0.65 15.86 5.04
N GLY A 116 -1.28 16.72 4.24
CA GLY A 116 -1.73 16.39 2.88
C GLY A 116 -0.61 15.95 1.95
N GLN A 117 0.58 16.52 2.08
CA GLN A 117 1.75 16.14 1.29
C GLN A 117 2.31 14.76 1.67
N LEU A 118 2.07 14.29 2.91
CA LEU A 118 2.37 12.91 3.28
C LEU A 118 1.44 11.93 2.54
N PHE A 119 0.14 12.19 2.53
CA PHE A 119 -0.83 11.38 1.80
C PHE A 119 -0.53 11.30 0.30
N SER A 120 -0.21 12.43 -0.32
CA SER A 120 0.00 12.54 -1.76
C SER A 120 1.43 12.19 -2.22
N MET A 121 2.33 11.81 -1.31
CA MET A 121 3.75 11.51 -1.62
C MET A 121 4.50 12.71 -2.23
N THR A 122 4.15 13.92 -1.82
CA THR A 122 4.79 15.16 -2.29
C THR A 122 5.62 15.85 -1.20
N SER A 123 5.91 15.16 -0.10
CA SER A 123 6.68 15.68 1.04
C SER A 123 8.18 15.83 0.79
N GLY A 124 8.76 15.09 -0.19
CA GLY A 124 10.20 15.00 -0.43
C GLY A 124 10.92 13.90 0.35
N ILE A 125 10.23 13.14 1.19
CA ILE A 125 10.77 12.00 1.95
C ILE A 125 10.95 10.81 1.01
N ASP A 126 12.17 10.25 0.93
CA ASP A 126 12.47 9.09 0.10
C ASP A 126 12.24 7.75 0.81
N TYR A 127 12.50 6.64 0.10
CA TYR A 127 12.31 5.27 0.60
C TYR A 127 13.56 4.68 1.30
N LYS A 128 14.64 5.44 1.49
CA LYS A 128 15.86 4.93 2.13
C LYS A 128 15.61 4.74 3.61
N PHE A 129 15.67 3.50 4.06
CA PHE A 129 15.46 3.11 5.44
C PHE A 129 16.77 2.71 6.15
N ASN A 130 17.69 2.07 5.45
CA ASN A 130 19.02 1.70 5.98
C ASN A 130 19.92 2.94 5.97
N VAL A 131 19.83 3.76 7.00
CA VAL A 131 20.54 5.03 7.18
C VAL A 131 20.85 5.24 8.67
N GLU A 132 21.95 5.96 8.93
CA GLU A 132 22.51 6.17 10.27
C GLU A 132 21.47 6.54 11.34
N CYS A 133 20.57 7.49 11.05
CA CYS A 133 19.57 7.92 12.04
C CYS A 133 18.54 6.83 12.42
N ILE A 134 18.31 5.85 11.56
CA ILE A 134 17.46 4.69 11.86
C ILE A 134 18.26 3.64 12.63
N ASP A 135 19.54 3.46 12.28
CA ASP A 135 20.45 2.57 13.01
C ASP A 135 20.66 3.05 14.46
N GLU A 136 20.78 4.39 14.67
CA GLU A 136 20.77 5.00 16.02
C GLU A 136 19.52 4.61 16.82
N VAL A 137 18.32 4.63 16.21
CA VAL A 137 17.09 4.20 16.91
C VAL A 137 17.19 2.74 17.31
N ARG A 138 17.67 1.88 16.40
CA ARG A 138 17.83 0.45 16.68
C ARG A 138 18.76 0.22 17.87
N GLU A 139 19.90 0.89 17.89
CA GLU A 139 20.88 0.79 18.97
C GLU A 139 20.32 1.32 20.29
N ASN A 140 19.77 2.55 20.31
CA ASN A 140 19.28 3.22 21.52
C ASN A 140 18.05 2.53 22.12
N THR A 141 17.31 1.73 21.37
CA THR A 141 16.12 1.01 21.83
C THR A 141 16.36 -0.50 22.00
N ASN A 142 17.61 -0.95 21.94
CA ASN A 142 17.98 -2.37 21.99
C ASN A 142 17.17 -3.22 20.98
N GLY A 143 17.00 -2.72 19.76
CA GLY A 143 16.27 -3.39 18.68
C GLY A 143 14.75 -3.24 18.69
N LYS A 144 14.16 -2.65 19.71
CA LYS A 144 12.69 -2.50 19.81
C LYS A 144 12.10 -1.56 18.76
N MET A 145 12.81 -0.48 18.43
CA MET A 145 12.41 0.46 17.36
C MET A 145 10.93 0.89 17.44
N PRO A 146 10.46 1.53 18.52
CA PRO A 146 9.06 1.99 18.57
C PRO A 146 8.70 2.86 17.38
N THR A 147 7.50 2.69 16.80
CA THR A 147 7.08 3.35 15.55
C THR A 147 7.31 4.86 15.58
N LEU A 148 6.91 5.54 16.66
CA LEU A 148 7.07 6.98 16.76
C LEU A 148 8.55 7.41 16.79
N GLU A 149 9.45 6.65 17.43
CA GLU A 149 10.89 6.96 17.45
C GLU A 149 11.52 6.80 16.06
N VAL A 150 11.13 5.78 15.30
CA VAL A 150 11.53 5.63 13.89
C VAL A 150 11.04 6.81 13.06
N VAL A 151 9.79 7.22 13.25
CA VAL A 151 9.18 8.34 12.51
C VAL A 151 9.88 9.67 12.84
N LYS A 152 10.25 9.93 14.09
CA LYS A 152 11.08 11.08 14.50
C LYS A 152 12.46 11.04 13.84
N ALA A 153 13.08 9.86 13.75
CA ALA A 153 14.37 9.71 13.11
C ALA A 153 14.32 9.98 11.59
N ILE A 154 13.20 9.65 10.91
CA ILE A 154 12.98 9.98 9.49
C ILE A 154 13.11 11.50 9.25
N ALA A 155 12.73 12.35 10.19
CA ALA A 155 12.87 13.79 10.09
C ALA A 155 14.33 14.28 10.01
N LYS A 156 15.30 13.51 10.49
CA LYS A 156 16.73 13.82 10.36
C LYS A 156 17.26 13.64 8.94
N LYS A 157 16.52 12.93 8.08
CA LYS A 157 16.92 12.71 6.68
C LYS A 157 16.67 13.95 5.85
N PRO A 158 17.62 14.38 5.00
CA PRO A 158 17.34 15.45 4.06
C PRO A 158 16.24 15.10 3.07
N LEU A 159 15.33 16.02 2.83
CA LEU A 159 14.33 15.92 1.77
C LEU A 159 14.99 15.97 0.39
N ASN A 160 14.44 15.27 -0.59
CA ASN A 160 14.96 15.23 -1.96
C ASN A 160 14.56 16.47 -2.79
N PHE A 161 13.57 17.23 -2.34
CA PHE A 161 13.09 18.47 -2.94
C PHE A 161 12.24 19.25 -1.94
N HIS A 162 11.93 20.50 -2.22
CA HIS A 162 11.04 21.30 -1.37
C HIS A 162 9.61 20.72 -1.36
N PRO A 163 8.97 20.59 -0.19
CA PRO A 163 7.64 20.04 -0.07
C PRO A 163 6.65 20.63 -1.07
N GLY A 164 5.92 19.77 -1.77
CA GLY A 164 4.94 20.14 -2.78
C GLY A 164 5.49 20.37 -4.20
N GLU A 165 6.81 20.40 -4.42
CA GLU A 165 7.35 20.65 -5.76
C GLU A 165 7.26 19.43 -6.68
N ARG A 166 7.50 18.24 -6.16
CA ARG A 166 7.58 17.00 -6.95
C ARG A 166 6.85 15.86 -6.27
N TRP A 167 6.72 14.76 -6.99
CA TRP A 167 6.20 13.50 -6.46
C TRP A 167 7.35 12.49 -6.28
N LEU A 168 7.43 11.89 -5.09
CA LEU A 168 8.42 10.86 -4.78
C LEU A 168 7.81 9.80 -3.87
N TYR A 169 7.74 8.57 -4.37
CA TYR A 169 7.33 7.43 -3.57
C TYR A 169 8.34 7.13 -2.46
N GLY A 170 7.89 7.18 -1.21
CA GLY A 170 8.77 7.10 -0.04
C GLY A 170 8.07 6.69 1.26
N LEU A 171 8.69 7.06 2.38
CA LEU A 171 8.25 6.71 3.74
C LEU A 171 7.16 7.65 4.31
N SER A 172 6.51 8.46 3.47
CA SER A 172 5.49 9.40 3.92
C SER A 172 4.34 8.74 4.69
N HIS A 173 3.94 7.51 4.31
CA HIS A 173 2.87 6.80 5.01
C HIS A 173 3.34 6.12 6.30
N ASP A 174 4.64 5.89 6.46
CA ASP A 174 5.21 5.50 7.76
C ASP A 174 5.10 6.69 8.73
N VAL A 175 5.34 7.92 8.25
CA VAL A 175 5.12 9.14 9.04
C VAL A 175 3.64 9.30 9.39
N LEU A 176 2.70 8.99 8.49
CA LEU A 176 1.26 8.95 8.82
C LEU A 176 0.94 7.93 9.91
N GLY A 177 1.61 6.76 9.93
CA GLY A 177 1.49 5.78 11.00
C GLY A 177 1.85 6.37 12.37
N GLY A 178 2.97 7.10 12.46
CA GLY A 178 3.36 7.80 13.68
C GLY A 178 2.40 8.94 14.06
N LEU A 179 1.85 9.68 13.08
CA LEU A 179 0.84 10.70 13.34
C LEU A 179 -0.48 10.10 13.87
N ILE A 180 -0.87 8.91 13.39
CA ILE A 180 -2.02 8.18 13.93
C ILE A 180 -1.80 7.87 15.42
N GLU A 181 -0.60 7.45 15.83
CA GLU A 181 -0.27 7.25 17.26
C GLU A 181 -0.41 8.55 18.06
N VAL A 182 0.12 9.66 17.54
CA VAL A 182 0.04 10.97 18.20
C VAL A 182 -1.41 11.44 18.35
N TRP A 183 -2.22 11.35 17.31
CA TRP A 183 -3.62 11.84 17.34
C TRP A 183 -4.54 10.93 18.14
N SER A 184 -4.34 9.62 18.10
CA SER A 184 -5.24 8.66 18.75
C SER A 184 -4.84 8.29 20.18
N GLY A 185 -3.56 8.46 20.52
CA GLY A 185 -2.99 7.95 21.76
C GLY A 185 -2.85 6.42 21.82
N MET A 186 -3.00 5.73 20.68
CA MET A 186 -2.92 4.27 20.54
C MET A 186 -1.69 3.88 19.72
N LYS A 187 -1.16 2.65 19.90
CA LYS A 187 -0.20 2.09 18.93
C LYS A 187 -0.86 1.99 17.55
N PHE A 188 -0.08 2.21 16.50
CA PHE A 188 -0.60 2.24 15.13
C PHE A 188 -1.34 0.95 14.76
N GLY A 189 -0.76 -0.21 15.04
CA GLY A 189 -1.38 -1.50 14.75
C GLY A 189 -2.68 -1.74 15.51
N ASP A 190 -2.75 -1.31 16.78
CA ASP A 190 -3.96 -1.41 17.60
C ASP A 190 -5.08 -0.53 17.03
N TYR A 191 -4.74 0.68 16.55
CA TYR A 191 -5.70 1.54 15.88
C TYR A 191 -6.23 0.91 14.58
N MET A 192 -5.32 0.38 13.76
CA MET A 192 -5.67 -0.30 12.50
C MET A 192 -6.59 -1.49 12.76
N GLN A 193 -6.24 -2.33 13.75
CA GLN A 193 -7.05 -3.49 14.11
C GLN A 193 -8.46 -3.08 14.49
N LYS A 194 -8.59 -2.17 15.45
CA LYS A 194 -9.87 -1.80 16.06
C LYS A 194 -10.78 -0.98 15.13
N TYR A 195 -10.22 -0.09 14.31
CA TYR A 195 -11.02 0.89 13.56
C TYR A 195 -11.03 0.67 12.04
N VAL A 196 -10.15 -0.20 11.51
CA VAL A 196 -10.13 -0.50 10.07
C VAL A 196 -10.48 -1.97 9.82
N TYR A 197 -9.79 -2.91 10.49
CA TYR A 197 -9.91 -4.32 10.18
C TYR A 197 -11.13 -4.98 10.82
N GLU A 198 -11.34 -4.83 12.12
CA GLU A 198 -12.51 -5.38 12.83
C GLU A 198 -13.84 -4.90 12.24
N PRO A 199 -14.03 -3.60 11.93
CA PRO A 199 -15.27 -3.15 11.30
C PRO A 199 -15.52 -3.76 9.92
N CYS A 200 -14.46 -4.18 9.21
CA CYS A 200 -14.60 -4.91 7.95
C CYS A 200 -14.78 -6.42 8.13
N GLY A 201 -14.78 -6.94 9.35
CA GLY A 201 -14.82 -8.38 9.64
C GLY A 201 -13.54 -9.12 9.27
N MET A 202 -12.40 -8.42 9.29
CA MET A 202 -11.08 -8.98 8.97
C MET A 202 -10.43 -9.57 10.22
N THR A 203 -10.18 -10.87 10.19
CA THR A 203 -9.63 -11.62 11.33
C THR A 203 -8.21 -12.11 11.11
N GLU A 204 -7.78 -12.16 9.85
CA GLU A 204 -6.46 -12.66 9.44
C GLU A 204 -5.45 -11.55 9.19
N THR A 205 -5.91 -10.29 9.13
CA THR A 205 -5.07 -9.13 8.81
C THR A 205 -4.45 -8.52 10.05
N SER A 206 -3.15 -8.24 10.02
CA SER A 206 -2.45 -7.58 11.14
C SER A 206 -1.11 -6.99 10.71
N LEU A 207 -0.54 -6.12 11.56
CA LEU A 207 0.84 -5.61 11.46
C LEU A 207 1.84 -6.49 12.23
N LYS A 208 1.34 -7.43 13.03
CA LYS A 208 2.16 -8.41 13.76
C LYS A 208 1.83 -9.81 13.29
N ILE A 209 2.84 -10.68 13.29
CA ILE A 209 2.69 -12.08 12.93
C ILE A 209 2.81 -12.94 14.19
N ASN A 210 1.84 -13.82 14.42
CA ASN A 210 1.89 -14.88 15.43
C ASN A 210 2.35 -16.20 14.79
N ASP A 211 2.58 -17.23 15.59
CA ASP A 211 3.09 -18.52 15.12
C ASP A 211 2.13 -19.20 14.15
N GLU A 212 0.81 -19.11 14.37
CA GLU A 212 -0.21 -19.66 13.47
C GLU A 212 -0.14 -19.03 12.09
N LYS A 213 -0.11 -17.71 12.00
CA LYS A 213 0.02 -16.98 10.73
C LYS A 213 1.38 -17.21 10.09
N ARG A 214 2.45 -17.32 10.90
CA ARG A 214 3.80 -17.62 10.41
C ARG A 214 3.85 -18.99 9.74
N ALA A 215 3.17 -19.99 10.27
CA ALA A 215 3.09 -21.33 9.66
C ALA A 215 2.38 -21.33 8.30
N ARG A 216 1.53 -20.34 8.03
CA ARG A 216 0.80 -20.15 6.75
C ARG A 216 1.39 -19.05 5.86
N LEU A 217 2.48 -18.39 6.31
CA LEU A 217 3.11 -17.34 5.54
C LEU A 217 3.71 -17.90 4.26
N GLN A 218 3.30 -17.30 3.14
CA GLN A 218 3.77 -17.70 1.81
C GLN A 218 5.27 -17.43 1.65
N ASP A 219 6.02 -18.43 1.23
CA ASP A 219 7.44 -18.32 0.90
C ASP A 219 7.67 -17.18 -0.11
N MET A 220 8.74 -16.40 0.10
CA MET A 220 9.13 -15.36 -0.85
C MET A 220 9.90 -15.94 -2.02
N CYS A 221 9.34 -15.85 -3.21
CA CYS A 221 10.03 -16.18 -4.44
C CYS A 221 10.96 -15.04 -4.86
N ARG A 222 12.24 -15.34 -5.02
CA ARG A 222 13.25 -14.43 -5.57
C ARG A 222 13.50 -14.76 -7.04
N VAL A 223 13.53 -13.72 -7.89
CA VAL A 223 13.77 -13.88 -9.33
C VAL A 223 15.11 -13.26 -9.69
N SER A 224 16.00 -14.09 -10.25
CA SER A 224 17.26 -13.64 -10.80
C SER A 224 17.52 -14.32 -12.14
N LYS A 225 17.72 -13.52 -13.19
CA LYS A 225 17.99 -14.00 -14.56
C LYS A 225 17.00 -15.08 -15.06
N GLY A 226 15.73 -14.96 -14.69
CA GLY A 226 14.67 -15.90 -15.07
C GLY A 226 14.61 -17.19 -14.24
N THR A 227 15.45 -17.33 -13.21
CA THR A 227 15.41 -18.46 -12.28
C THR A 227 14.67 -18.06 -11.02
N PHE A 228 13.79 -18.92 -10.53
CA PHE A 228 13.10 -18.80 -9.25
C PHE A 228 13.93 -19.45 -8.15
N SER A 229 14.04 -18.80 -7.01
CA SER A 229 14.56 -19.35 -5.77
C SER A 229 13.65 -18.92 -4.61
N TYR A 230 13.61 -19.69 -3.53
CA TYR A 230 12.67 -19.46 -2.45
C TYR A 230 13.39 -19.19 -1.14
N VAL A 231 12.85 -18.20 -0.40
CA VAL A 231 13.29 -17.90 0.96
C VAL A 231 12.09 -18.18 1.87
N PRO A 232 12.14 -19.26 2.65
CA PRO A 232 11.05 -19.65 3.52
C PRO A 232 10.77 -18.58 4.56
N ASN A 233 9.49 -18.24 4.75
CA ASN A 233 9.03 -17.34 5.80
C ASN A 233 9.81 -16.01 5.89
N GLU A 234 10.35 -15.54 4.76
CA GLU A 234 11.10 -14.27 4.74
C GLU A 234 10.20 -13.11 5.14
N CYS A 235 10.49 -12.54 6.28
CA CYS A 235 9.80 -11.40 6.83
C CYS A 235 10.73 -10.18 6.79
N GLU A 236 10.80 -9.50 5.65
CA GLU A 236 11.71 -8.35 5.45
C GLU A 236 11.45 -7.15 6.39
N TYR A 237 10.24 -7.08 6.98
CA TYR A 237 9.86 -5.98 7.86
C TYR A 237 9.84 -6.37 9.34
N THR A 238 10.23 -7.58 9.70
CA THR A 238 10.50 -7.93 11.09
C THR A 238 11.96 -7.67 11.39
N PHE A 239 12.22 -6.58 12.06
CA PHE A 239 13.56 -6.21 12.54
C PHE A 239 13.99 -7.01 13.80
N GLY A 240 13.42 -8.19 13.99
CA GLY A 240 13.58 -9.05 15.15
C GLY A 240 12.23 -9.36 15.83
N GLU A 241 12.22 -10.39 16.69
CA GLU A 241 10.98 -10.83 17.36
C GLU A 241 10.41 -9.76 18.30
N ASP A 242 11.26 -8.92 18.90
CA ASP A 242 10.87 -7.85 19.81
C ASP A 242 10.67 -6.48 19.13
N CYS A 243 10.72 -6.42 17.80
CA CYS A 243 10.58 -5.15 17.08
C CYS A 243 9.16 -4.60 17.17
N GLU A 244 9.04 -3.35 17.64
CA GLU A 244 7.77 -2.64 17.80
C GLU A 244 7.46 -1.72 16.62
N TYR A 245 8.34 -1.64 15.61
CA TYR A 245 8.10 -0.81 14.42
C TYR A 245 6.99 -1.40 13.56
N GLU A 246 5.93 -0.62 13.40
CA GLU A 246 4.78 -0.94 12.59
C GLU A 246 4.77 -0.05 11.35
N SER A 247 5.22 -0.59 10.20
CA SER A 247 5.34 0.19 8.97
C SER A 247 3.98 0.53 8.37
N GLY A 248 3.61 1.81 8.38
CA GLY A 248 2.43 2.32 7.68
C GLY A 248 2.54 2.26 6.16
N GLY A 249 3.76 2.09 5.65
CA GLY A 249 4.04 1.97 4.23
C GLY A 249 4.02 0.53 3.70
N GLY A 250 4.09 -0.51 4.56
CA GLY A 250 4.29 -1.86 4.04
C GLY A 250 4.20 -3.02 5.03
N GLY A 251 3.83 -2.78 6.29
CA GLY A 251 3.96 -3.76 7.37
C GLY A 251 2.83 -4.80 7.50
N VAL A 252 1.75 -4.67 6.73
CA VAL A 252 0.57 -5.54 6.87
C VAL A 252 0.78 -6.90 6.23
N ILE A 253 0.30 -7.93 6.94
CA ILE A 253 0.12 -9.28 6.44
C ILE A 253 -1.37 -9.62 6.40
N SER A 254 -1.81 -10.42 5.41
CA SER A 254 -3.22 -10.83 5.26
C SER A 254 -3.36 -12.05 4.34
N SER A 255 -4.51 -12.71 4.40
CA SER A 255 -4.95 -13.63 3.35
C SER A 255 -5.73 -12.87 2.25
N VAL A 256 -5.92 -13.51 1.10
CA VAL A 256 -6.71 -12.90 0.00
C VAL A 256 -8.18 -12.79 0.37
N SER A 257 -8.74 -13.83 1.00
CA SER A 257 -10.14 -13.84 1.45
C SER A 257 -10.43 -12.82 2.57
N ASP A 258 -9.39 -12.39 3.29
CA ASP A 258 -9.58 -11.41 4.35
C ASP A 258 -9.38 -9.98 3.82
N TYR A 259 -8.34 -9.75 3.02
CA TYR A 259 -8.03 -8.41 2.52
C TYR A 259 -9.08 -7.85 1.54
N ILE A 260 -9.78 -8.72 0.79
CA ILE A 260 -10.87 -8.31 -0.12
C ILE A 260 -12.02 -7.62 0.63
N LYS A 261 -12.26 -7.95 1.90
CA LYS A 261 -13.30 -7.32 2.73
C LYS A 261 -13.05 -5.83 2.96
N PHE A 262 -11.78 -5.43 3.11
CA PHE A 262 -11.40 -4.02 3.15
C PHE A 262 -11.64 -3.34 1.80
N VAL A 263 -11.29 -4.01 0.69
CA VAL A 263 -11.55 -3.49 -0.65
C VAL A 263 -13.04 -3.31 -0.88
N ASP A 264 -13.86 -4.23 -0.40
CA ASP A 264 -15.35 -4.11 -0.45
C ASP A 264 -15.85 -2.88 0.29
N ALA A 265 -15.33 -2.62 1.48
CA ALA A 265 -15.71 -1.42 2.22
C ALA A 265 -15.37 -0.13 1.46
N LEU A 266 -14.17 -0.06 0.84
CA LEU A 266 -13.79 1.06 -0.02
C LEU A 266 -14.69 1.19 -1.25
N THR A 267 -15.02 0.07 -1.88
CA THR A 267 -15.89 0.00 -3.07
C THR A 267 -17.31 0.44 -2.73
N ASN A 268 -17.80 0.11 -1.54
CA ASN A 268 -19.15 0.42 -1.06
C ASN A 268 -19.22 1.73 -0.26
N GLY A 269 -18.42 2.72 -0.64
CA GLY A 269 -18.49 4.08 -0.06
C GLY A 269 -18.12 4.17 1.42
N GLY A 270 -17.24 3.28 1.87
CA GLY A 270 -16.72 3.24 3.23
C GLY A 270 -17.56 2.41 4.21
N VAL A 271 -18.55 1.64 3.73
CA VAL A 271 -19.36 0.73 4.54
C VAL A 271 -19.04 -0.71 4.18
N SER A 272 -18.67 -1.52 5.16
CA SER A 272 -18.48 -2.96 4.96
C SER A 272 -19.79 -3.65 4.58
N PRO A 273 -19.88 -4.30 3.40
CA PRO A 273 -21.08 -5.08 3.06
C PRO A 273 -21.30 -6.30 3.97
N LEU A 274 -20.22 -6.78 4.60
CA LEU A 274 -20.26 -7.96 5.47
C LEU A 274 -20.87 -7.66 6.84
N THR A 275 -20.41 -6.55 7.47
CA THR A 275 -20.76 -6.21 8.85
C THR A 275 -21.80 -5.09 8.95
N GLY A 276 -21.94 -4.26 7.92
CA GLY A 276 -22.73 -3.03 7.94
C GLY A 276 -22.00 -1.85 8.60
N GLU A 277 -20.81 -2.08 9.17
CA GLU A 277 -20.02 -1.04 9.85
C GLU A 277 -19.38 -0.07 8.84
N ARG A 278 -19.26 1.18 9.27
CA ARG A 278 -18.66 2.26 8.45
C ARG A 278 -17.23 2.55 8.90
N ILE A 279 -16.29 2.49 7.97
CA ILE A 279 -14.90 2.90 8.19
C ILE A 279 -14.60 4.31 7.70
N LEU A 280 -15.31 4.82 6.69
CA LEU A 280 -15.22 6.19 6.18
C LEU A 280 -16.57 6.66 5.65
N THR A 281 -16.77 7.97 5.52
CA THR A 281 -17.92 8.49 4.78
C THR A 281 -17.67 8.40 3.26
N GLN A 282 -18.76 8.36 2.47
CA GLN A 282 -18.65 8.40 1.01
C GLN A 282 -17.86 9.62 0.52
N ARG A 283 -18.07 10.79 1.16
CA ARG A 283 -17.34 12.02 0.80
C ARG A 283 -15.84 11.89 1.00
N THR A 284 -15.41 11.20 2.05
CA THR A 284 -14.00 10.95 2.34
C THR A 284 -13.41 9.97 1.35
N ILE A 285 -14.15 8.94 0.94
CA ILE A 285 -13.75 8.04 -0.16
C ILE A 285 -13.56 8.84 -1.47
N ASP A 286 -14.48 9.77 -1.78
CA ASP A 286 -14.36 10.60 -2.98
C ASP A 286 -13.15 11.51 -2.95
N ILE A 287 -12.83 12.12 -1.79
CA ILE A 287 -11.61 12.89 -1.60
C ILE A 287 -10.36 11.99 -1.71
N MET A 288 -10.38 10.80 -1.09
CA MET A 288 -9.28 9.84 -1.11
C MET A 288 -8.87 9.48 -2.54
N ARG A 289 -9.84 9.25 -3.43
CA ARG A 289 -9.62 8.86 -4.82
C ARG A 289 -9.50 10.03 -5.81
N THR A 290 -9.62 11.28 -5.36
CA THR A 290 -9.41 12.45 -6.22
C THR A 290 -7.91 12.65 -6.47
N ASN A 291 -7.52 12.89 -7.72
CA ASN A 291 -6.12 13.18 -8.03
C ASN A 291 -5.64 14.46 -7.33
N ASN A 292 -4.57 14.37 -6.58
CA ASN A 292 -3.94 15.47 -5.84
C ASN A 292 -2.64 15.96 -6.49
N LEU A 293 -2.22 15.37 -7.61
CA LEU A 293 -1.00 15.78 -8.30
C LEU A 293 -1.28 16.89 -9.31
N THR A 294 -0.38 17.86 -9.35
CA THR A 294 -0.34 18.85 -10.41
C THR A 294 0.00 18.22 -11.75
N GLU A 295 -0.27 18.93 -12.85
CA GLU A 295 0.07 18.45 -14.19
C GLU A 295 1.58 18.18 -14.36
N VAL A 296 2.42 19.01 -13.76
CA VAL A 296 3.87 18.85 -13.77
C VAL A 296 4.29 17.59 -13.01
N GLN A 297 3.78 17.38 -11.80
CA GLN A 297 4.07 16.19 -11.00
C GLN A 297 3.59 14.90 -11.70
N LEU A 298 2.44 14.94 -12.36
CA LEU A 298 1.96 13.81 -13.16
C LEU A 298 2.92 13.50 -14.31
N LYS A 299 3.27 14.48 -15.14
CA LYS A 299 4.08 14.28 -16.35
C LYS A 299 5.55 14.00 -16.03
N GLU A 300 6.13 14.74 -15.09
CA GLU A 300 7.57 14.71 -14.86
C GLU A 300 8.02 13.67 -13.84
N ASP A 301 7.13 13.21 -12.95
CA ASP A 301 7.49 12.30 -11.89
C ASP A 301 6.68 11.01 -11.90
N TYR A 302 5.33 11.12 -11.85
CA TYR A 302 4.46 9.97 -11.62
C TYR A 302 4.43 9.03 -12.82
N THR A 303 4.10 9.53 -14.02
CA THR A 303 3.95 8.70 -15.22
C THR A 303 5.25 8.12 -15.76
N LYS A 304 6.41 8.61 -15.31
CA LYS A 304 7.70 7.98 -15.63
C LYS A 304 7.91 6.64 -14.93
N LYS A 305 7.20 6.39 -13.83
CA LYS A 305 7.34 5.19 -13.00
C LYS A 305 6.10 4.31 -12.97
N TRP A 306 4.92 4.89 -13.21
CA TRP A 306 3.63 4.25 -13.09
C TRP A 306 2.84 4.34 -14.40
N PRO A 307 1.90 3.42 -14.68
CA PRO A 307 1.14 3.43 -15.93
C PRO A 307 0.46 4.77 -16.17
N SER A 308 0.51 5.26 -17.41
CA SER A 308 -0.24 6.44 -17.83
C SER A 308 -1.75 6.18 -17.78
N GLY A 309 -2.53 7.24 -17.62
CA GLY A 309 -3.98 7.17 -17.42
C GLY A 309 -4.41 7.21 -15.97
N TYR A 310 -3.46 7.04 -15.03
CA TYR A 310 -3.72 7.16 -13.59
C TYR A 310 -3.15 8.45 -13.01
N GLY A 311 -3.84 8.98 -11.99
CA GLY A 311 -3.35 9.98 -11.05
C GLY A 311 -3.11 9.36 -9.67
N TYR A 312 -2.79 10.21 -8.68
CA TYR A 312 -2.55 9.80 -7.31
C TYR A 312 -3.35 10.69 -6.35
N GLY A 313 -4.17 10.05 -5.53
CA GLY A 313 -5.00 10.71 -4.53
C GLY A 313 -4.35 10.71 -3.15
N LEU A 314 -5.15 10.50 -2.11
CA LEU A 314 -4.68 10.37 -0.73
C LEU A 314 -4.33 8.89 -0.45
N GLY A 315 -3.15 8.46 -0.92
CA GLY A 315 -2.61 7.13 -0.70
C GLY A 315 -3.04 6.05 -1.70
N VAL A 316 -3.76 6.41 -2.73
CA VAL A 316 -4.23 5.52 -3.80
C VAL A 316 -3.95 6.09 -5.18
N ARG A 317 -3.68 5.23 -6.16
CA ARG A 317 -3.78 5.62 -7.56
C ARG A 317 -5.27 5.66 -7.94
N THR A 318 -5.64 6.51 -8.90
CA THR A 318 -6.99 6.60 -9.43
C THR A 318 -6.97 6.67 -10.94
N LEU A 319 -7.80 5.89 -11.62
CA LEU A 319 -7.93 5.94 -13.07
C LEU A 319 -8.62 7.25 -13.48
N MET A 320 -7.93 8.03 -14.32
CA MET A 320 -8.38 9.35 -14.79
C MET A 320 -8.87 9.32 -16.22
N THR A 321 -8.37 8.38 -17.04
CA THR A 321 -8.74 8.25 -18.48
C THR A 321 -8.59 6.82 -18.97
N ASN A 322 -9.48 6.41 -19.88
CA ASN A 322 -9.46 5.09 -20.54
C ASN A 322 -8.71 5.07 -21.89
N GLU A 323 -8.02 6.14 -22.25
CA GLU A 323 -7.30 6.26 -23.54
C GLU A 323 -6.25 5.16 -23.79
N LYS A 324 -5.85 4.43 -22.74
CA LYS A 324 -4.91 3.30 -22.84
C LYS A 324 -5.57 1.93 -22.98
N GLY A 325 -6.88 1.89 -23.25
CA GLY A 325 -7.63 0.66 -23.49
C GLY A 325 -7.97 -0.12 -22.20
N LEU A 326 -8.08 0.58 -21.08
CA LEU A 326 -8.57 0.00 -19.84
C LEU A 326 -10.09 -0.08 -19.86
N LEU A 327 -10.64 -1.24 -19.47
CA LEU A 327 -12.09 -1.46 -19.37
C LEU A 327 -12.66 -1.01 -18.01
N GLU A 328 -11.81 -0.77 -17.03
CA GLU A 328 -12.20 -0.21 -15.74
C GLU A 328 -12.84 1.17 -15.92
N PRO A 329 -13.91 1.53 -15.20
CA PRO A 329 -14.47 2.88 -15.23
C PRO A 329 -13.48 3.91 -14.68
N VAL A 330 -13.51 5.12 -15.24
CA VAL A 330 -12.83 6.28 -14.66
C VAL A 330 -13.29 6.48 -13.22
N GLY A 331 -12.35 6.68 -12.31
CA GLY A 331 -12.59 6.77 -10.87
C GLY A 331 -12.36 5.48 -10.09
N THR A 332 -12.08 4.35 -10.78
CA THR A 332 -11.56 3.14 -10.13
C THR A 332 -10.23 3.45 -9.47
N PHE A 333 -10.03 2.99 -8.23
CA PHE A 333 -8.84 3.32 -7.46
C PHE A 333 -8.26 2.12 -6.71
N GLY A 334 -7.02 2.21 -6.25
CA GLY A 334 -6.37 1.13 -5.54
C GLY A 334 -4.86 1.31 -5.42
N TRP A 335 -4.14 0.22 -5.16
CA TRP A 335 -2.68 0.21 -5.10
C TRP A 335 -2.10 -1.19 -5.39
N ALA A 336 -0.77 -1.30 -5.38
CA ALA A 336 -0.05 -2.55 -5.59
C ALA A 336 1.09 -2.73 -4.57
N GLY A 337 1.36 -3.96 -4.19
CA GLY A 337 2.44 -4.35 -3.28
C GLY A 337 3.70 -4.82 -4.01
N ALA A 338 4.86 -4.65 -3.37
CA ALA A 338 6.17 -4.97 -3.95
C ALA A 338 6.37 -6.45 -4.30
N ALA A 339 5.66 -7.35 -3.63
CA ALA A 339 5.69 -8.78 -3.93
C ALA A 339 4.54 -9.25 -4.83
N GLY A 340 3.81 -8.32 -5.44
CA GLY A 340 2.79 -8.62 -6.43
C GLY A 340 1.37 -8.73 -5.91
N CYS A 341 1.08 -8.25 -4.72
CA CYS A 341 -0.29 -7.97 -4.31
C CYS A 341 -0.85 -6.78 -5.09
N TYR A 342 -2.14 -6.80 -5.34
CA TYR A 342 -2.85 -5.76 -6.06
C TYR A 342 -4.28 -5.64 -5.58
N LEU A 343 -4.70 -4.43 -5.31
CA LEU A 343 -6.10 -4.12 -5.00
C LEU A 343 -6.68 -3.12 -6.00
N SER A 344 -7.95 -3.31 -6.35
CA SER A 344 -8.74 -2.38 -7.13
C SER A 344 -10.16 -2.30 -6.57
N ALA A 345 -10.62 -1.08 -6.35
CA ALA A 345 -11.95 -0.74 -5.89
C ALA A 345 -12.65 0.10 -6.95
N ASP A 346 -13.77 -0.38 -7.46
CA ASP A 346 -14.63 0.32 -8.40
C ASP A 346 -15.99 0.63 -7.77
N PRO A 347 -16.20 1.86 -7.26
CA PRO A 347 -17.48 2.23 -6.65
C PRO A 347 -18.62 2.35 -7.65
N LYS A 348 -18.33 2.55 -8.94
CA LYS A 348 -19.36 2.73 -9.97
C LYS A 348 -20.08 1.43 -10.29
N GLU A 349 -19.34 0.38 -10.56
CA GLU A 349 -19.88 -0.94 -10.89
C GLU A 349 -19.93 -1.88 -9.67
N GLN A 350 -19.45 -1.41 -8.51
CA GLN A 350 -19.35 -2.16 -7.26
C GLN A 350 -18.51 -3.45 -7.41
N ILE A 351 -17.34 -3.32 -8.04
CA ILE A 351 -16.39 -4.43 -8.25
C ILE A 351 -15.17 -4.22 -7.35
N SER A 352 -14.87 -5.24 -6.55
CA SER A 352 -13.67 -5.33 -5.73
C SER A 352 -12.77 -6.43 -6.27
N VAL A 353 -11.49 -6.13 -6.43
CA VAL A 353 -10.50 -7.12 -6.85
C VAL A 353 -9.33 -7.09 -5.87
N PHE A 354 -8.95 -8.26 -5.38
CA PHE A 354 -7.69 -8.44 -4.69
C PHE A 354 -7.02 -9.74 -5.13
N TYR A 355 -5.74 -9.65 -5.43
CA TYR A 355 -4.92 -10.84 -5.63
C TYR A 355 -3.55 -10.70 -4.97
N ALA A 356 -2.96 -11.83 -4.62
CA ALA A 356 -1.65 -11.92 -4.00
C ALA A 356 -0.74 -12.89 -4.74
N ARG A 357 0.51 -12.50 -4.84
CA ARG A 357 1.66 -13.29 -5.26
C ARG A 357 2.76 -13.04 -4.24
N SER A 358 3.71 -13.94 -4.11
CA SER A 358 4.86 -13.72 -3.23
C SER A 358 6.14 -13.80 -4.06
N ILE A 359 6.43 -12.74 -4.85
CA ILE A 359 7.55 -12.72 -5.80
C ILE A 359 8.27 -11.36 -5.82
N ARG A 360 9.61 -11.35 -5.72
CA ARG A 360 10.45 -10.14 -5.81
C ARG A 360 11.72 -10.37 -6.63
N PRO A 361 12.11 -9.42 -7.49
CA PRO A 361 11.33 -8.24 -7.88
C PRO A 361 10.07 -8.62 -8.65
N CYS A 362 9.00 -7.86 -8.46
CA CYS A 362 7.74 -8.07 -9.16
C CYS A 362 7.52 -7.03 -10.25
N ASN A 363 7.27 -7.48 -11.48
CA ASN A 363 6.82 -6.60 -12.55
C ASN A 363 5.28 -6.50 -12.52
N ASN A 364 4.77 -5.35 -12.10
CA ASN A 364 3.34 -5.06 -12.03
C ASN A 364 2.83 -4.26 -13.26
N SER A 365 3.59 -4.19 -14.37
CA SER A 365 3.20 -3.35 -15.51
C SER A 365 2.17 -4.01 -16.44
N ILE A 366 2.15 -5.34 -16.54
CA ILE A 366 1.33 -6.06 -17.53
C ILE A 366 0.13 -6.73 -16.88
N LEU A 367 0.35 -7.55 -15.85
CA LEU A 367 -0.68 -8.41 -15.27
C LEU A 367 -1.92 -7.64 -14.78
N PRO A 368 -1.80 -6.51 -14.05
CA PRO A 368 -2.98 -5.78 -13.59
C PRO A 368 -3.92 -5.39 -14.72
N THR A 369 -3.39 -4.80 -15.79
CA THR A 369 -4.21 -4.39 -16.96
C THR A 369 -4.92 -5.58 -17.62
N MET A 370 -4.22 -6.69 -17.82
CA MET A 370 -4.81 -7.88 -18.43
C MET A 370 -5.89 -8.51 -17.54
N VAL A 371 -5.61 -8.63 -16.27
CA VAL A 371 -6.56 -9.17 -15.28
C VAL A 371 -7.80 -8.30 -15.24
N MET A 372 -7.65 -6.98 -15.06
CA MET A 372 -8.78 -6.08 -14.94
C MET A 372 -9.62 -6.06 -16.23
N ASN A 373 -9.01 -5.96 -17.41
CA ASN A 373 -9.75 -6.04 -18.67
C ASN A 373 -10.52 -7.37 -18.79
N THR A 374 -9.93 -8.48 -18.36
CA THR A 374 -10.60 -9.79 -18.40
C THR A 374 -11.74 -9.86 -17.39
N VAL A 375 -11.58 -9.33 -16.17
CA VAL A 375 -12.65 -9.25 -15.16
C VAL A 375 -13.86 -8.50 -15.72
N TYR A 376 -13.65 -7.30 -16.27
CA TYR A 376 -14.75 -6.51 -16.81
C TYR A 376 -15.39 -7.17 -18.05
N SER A 377 -14.60 -7.80 -18.90
CA SER A 377 -15.17 -8.49 -20.08
C SER A 377 -16.01 -9.71 -19.69
N GLU A 378 -15.68 -10.41 -18.60
CA GLU A 378 -16.43 -11.58 -18.13
C GLU A 378 -17.69 -11.21 -17.33
N LEU A 379 -17.67 -10.09 -16.62
CA LEU A 379 -18.83 -9.63 -15.84
C LEU A 379 -19.98 -9.10 -16.72
N TYR A 380 -19.66 -8.65 -17.94
CA TYR A 380 -20.64 -8.01 -18.85
C TYR A 380 -20.87 -8.81 -20.15
N LYS A 381 -20.63 -10.12 -20.15
CA LYS A 381 -20.98 -11.04 -21.23
C LYS A 381 -22.48 -11.33 -21.32
#